data_b2266293ad781c3624dfdbd8f3c84f3b
#
_entry.id   b2266293ad781c3624dfdbd8f3c84f3b
#
_cell.length_a   1.000
_cell.length_b   1.000
_cell.length_c   1.000
_cell.angle_alpha   90.00
_cell.angle_beta   90.00
_cell.angle_gamma   90.00
#
_symmetry.space_group_name_H-M   'P 1'
#
loop_
_entity.id
_entity.type
_entity.pdbx_description
1 polymer ?
#
loop_
_entity_poly.entity_id
_entity_poly.type
_entity_poly.pdbx_seq_one_letter_code
_entity_poly.pdbx_strand_id
1 'polypeptide(L)'
;MKNSKYFLVTLSTAILSFALLFIPVSLLTAQTAQIEQAQWSAVMAGETLCDPVLHGEYIYTLSSDQALNCIDYTGSFVWRRNIERTIKPFLTVSHSGILIIADASRMLQAVSGQGIYLWSVQLPEPAIYAPYSTTDGRICVLTRSNLYCFSVKGKLKWQVKLSSPPARQLCETGAASLLLILTNKDFLTISLTGQVLNTKTLKKDIAVLSAAPGGYVMSTGDGILAYYRSETVSTGNRKTTAEAVAQHTTNAGQNGKTVGQEKVGAATDNGFAVWQAQEPVPLFIQNSGDELVCIYADGTVSGRDIASNKINWMAKLSSRIALPVYYSKTDGEYYIACKSIAAIISGTGTVKREQKIAASAFLPVITSSGILIAVDDWVINSWRLDTKIMQSNPQPEAPPQYHILKTQEKTQVLPFFVPYGDTGSLLSSIDEAITKGTLGTNEAAYALTLQTILTNNQKAAYFPYNFTIYERARAAELLGLLESLEYRTILLDEASKTSDPTLAVAIIRALGFIAADPDTSSIESIQLLLQRCGVRVYEPAYAACDALTEIAKYGDKQTAGSAVKALFTIAASAFPENIKQYARQKIKTIVE
;
A
#
# COMPACT_ATOMS: atom_id res chain seq x y z
N MET A 1 -19.02 36.18 -77.46
CA MET A 1 -18.57 34.89 -76.93
C MET A 1 -17.44 34.96 -75.89
N LYS A 2 -17.32 36.04 -75.13
CA LYS A 2 -16.29 36.19 -74.06
C LYS A 2 -16.88 36.14 -72.61
N ASN A 3 -18.19 36.21 -72.44
CA ASN A 3 -18.79 36.27 -71.10
C ASN A 3 -19.30 34.94 -70.56
N SER A 4 -19.23 33.85 -71.38
CA SER A 4 -19.70 32.51 -70.93
C SER A 4 -18.68 31.74 -70.10
N LYS A 5 -17.38 32.04 -70.23
CA LYS A 5 -16.31 31.33 -69.45
C LYS A 5 -16.21 31.81 -67.99
N TYR A 6 -16.55 33.07 -67.69
CA TYR A 6 -16.52 33.58 -66.33
C TYR A 6 -17.71 33.14 -65.50
N PHE A 7 -18.84 32.87 -66.14
CA PHE A 7 -20.05 32.40 -65.42
C PHE A 7 -19.89 30.96 -64.95
N LEU A 8 -19.19 30.13 -65.74
CA LEU A 8 -18.95 28.74 -65.33
C LEU A 8 -17.87 28.61 -64.23
N VAL A 9 -16.87 29.48 -64.20
CA VAL A 9 -15.84 29.47 -63.15
C VAL A 9 -16.37 29.99 -61.82
N THR A 10 -17.23 31.04 -61.84
CA THR A 10 -17.86 31.56 -60.62
C THR A 10 -18.92 30.62 -60.07
N LEU A 11 -19.61 29.83 -60.90
CA LEU A 11 -20.59 28.84 -60.43
C LEU A 11 -19.90 27.61 -59.80
N SER A 12 -18.72 27.18 -60.36
CA SER A 12 -17.97 26.08 -59.77
C SER A 12 -17.31 26.43 -58.45
N THR A 13 -16.83 27.64 -58.28
CA THR A 13 -16.26 28.13 -57.00
C THR A 13 -17.34 28.32 -55.92
N ALA A 14 -18.55 28.79 -56.29
CA ALA A 14 -19.69 28.93 -55.38
C ALA A 14 -20.20 27.56 -54.91
N ILE A 15 -20.27 26.55 -55.82
CA ILE A 15 -20.67 25.18 -55.44
C ILE A 15 -19.61 24.51 -54.59
N LEU A 16 -18.31 24.72 -54.83
CA LEU A 16 -17.24 24.19 -53.97
C LEU A 16 -17.23 24.87 -52.58
N SER A 17 -17.51 26.16 -52.51
CA SER A 17 -17.62 26.87 -51.23
C SER A 17 -18.88 26.45 -50.43
N PHE A 18 -20.00 26.11 -51.10
CA PHE A 18 -21.22 25.64 -50.45
C PHE A 18 -21.13 24.16 -50.05
N ALA A 19 -20.34 23.33 -50.77
CA ALA A 19 -20.08 21.95 -50.38
C ALA A 19 -19.15 21.85 -49.15
N LEU A 20 -18.26 22.81 -48.94
CA LEU A 20 -17.41 22.90 -47.75
C LEU A 20 -18.18 23.39 -46.48
N LEU A 21 -19.33 24.03 -46.65
CA LEU A 21 -20.19 24.48 -45.56
C LEU A 21 -21.19 23.40 -45.05
N PHE A 22 -21.35 22.31 -45.80
CA PHE A 22 -22.19 21.15 -45.43
C PHE A 22 -21.40 19.89 -45.10
N ILE A 23 -20.11 19.97 -44.73
CA ILE A 23 -19.45 18.90 -44.02
C ILE A 23 -20.15 18.86 -42.65
N PRO A 24 -20.90 17.79 -42.33
CA PRO A 24 -21.58 17.74 -41.06
C PRO A 24 -20.51 17.88 -39.97
N VAL A 25 -20.68 18.86 -39.10
CA VAL A 25 -19.83 19.13 -37.93
C VAL A 25 -19.66 17.88 -37.05
N SER A 26 -20.50 16.86 -37.25
CA SER A 26 -20.42 15.53 -36.67
C SER A 26 -19.17 14.71 -37.07
N LEU A 27 -18.41 15.10 -38.09
CA LEU A 27 -17.16 14.42 -38.48
C LEU A 27 -15.89 15.08 -37.91
N LEU A 28 -16.01 16.22 -37.21
CA LEU A 28 -14.91 16.90 -36.52
C LEU A 28 -15.04 16.86 -35.00
N THR A 29 -15.95 16.10 -34.43
CA THR A 29 -15.78 15.65 -33.06
C THR A 29 -14.71 14.56 -33.10
N ALA A 30 -13.45 14.94 -33.13
CA ALA A 30 -12.45 14.17 -32.45
C ALA A 30 -13.10 13.87 -31.10
N GLN A 31 -13.44 12.62 -30.84
CA GLN A 31 -13.75 12.17 -29.49
C GLN A 31 -12.52 12.54 -28.66
N THR A 32 -12.50 13.75 -28.11
CA THR A 32 -11.77 14.03 -26.90
C THR A 32 -12.32 12.99 -25.96
N ALA A 33 -11.54 11.95 -25.69
CA ALA A 33 -11.88 10.96 -24.71
C ALA A 33 -12.29 11.76 -23.48
N GLN A 34 -13.59 11.81 -23.17
CA GLN A 34 -14.07 12.46 -21.98
C GLN A 34 -13.35 11.77 -20.86
N ILE A 35 -12.49 12.50 -20.16
CA ILE A 35 -11.90 12.03 -18.91
C ILE A 35 -13.10 11.80 -18.02
N GLU A 36 -13.40 10.55 -17.75
CA GLU A 36 -14.53 10.15 -16.92
C GLU A 36 -14.38 10.85 -15.58
N GLN A 37 -15.43 11.50 -15.12
CA GLN A 37 -15.40 12.24 -13.85
C GLN A 37 -15.09 11.25 -12.72
N ALA A 38 -14.17 11.61 -11.83
CA ALA A 38 -13.84 10.78 -10.67
C ALA A 38 -15.09 10.52 -9.83
N GLN A 39 -15.25 9.30 -9.33
CA GLN A 39 -16.35 8.94 -8.44
C GLN A 39 -16.25 9.72 -7.13
N TRP A 40 -15.04 9.86 -6.62
CA TRP A 40 -14.70 10.75 -5.52
C TRP A 40 -13.25 11.23 -5.66
N SER A 41 -12.94 12.32 -4.98
CA SER A 41 -11.60 12.86 -4.88
C SER A 41 -11.30 13.23 -3.44
N ALA A 42 -10.16 12.80 -2.92
CA ALA A 42 -9.67 13.16 -1.59
C ALA A 42 -8.44 14.06 -1.73
N VAL A 43 -8.47 15.20 -1.08
CA VAL A 43 -7.35 16.17 -1.11
C VAL A 43 -6.48 15.95 0.12
N MET A 44 -5.18 15.74 -0.11
CA MET A 44 -4.21 15.55 0.96
C MET A 44 -3.61 16.87 1.42
N ALA A 45 -3.02 16.89 2.61
CA ALA A 45 -2.39 18.08 3.17
C ALA A 45 -1.00 18.35 2.58
N GLY A 46 -0.37 17.36 1.98
CA GLY A 46 0.93 17.44 1.34
C GLY A 46 0.98 16.63 0.05
N GLU A 47 2.00 16.88 -0.76
CA GLU A 47 2.27 16.09 -1.97
C GLU A 47 2.54 14.63 -1.62
N THR A 48 2.03 13.71 -2.40
CA THR A 48 2.32 12.27 -2.25
C THR A 48 3.80 12.00 -2.54
N LEU A 49 4.40 11.14 -1.74
CA LEU A 49 5.85 10.86 -1.82
C LEU A 49 6.17 9.52 -2.48
N CYS A 50 5.23 8.59 -2.57
CA CYS A 50 5.42 7.25 -3.13
C CYS A 50 4.12 6.66 -3.64
N ASP A 51 4.21 5.51 -4.33
CA ASP A 51 3.05 4.78 -4.81
C ASP A 51 2.11 4.42 -3.65
N PRO A 52 0.78 4.53 -3.84
CA PRO A 52 -0.20 4.10 -2.84
C PRO A 52 -0.18 2.57 -2.71
N VAL A 53 -0.51 2.06 -1.53
CA VAL A 53 -0.66 0.63 -1.28
C VAL A 53 -2.05 0.31 -0.78
N LEU A 54 -2.56 -0.88 -1.14
CA LEU A 54 -3.87 -1.37 -0.74
C LEU A 54 -3.73 -2.50 0.27
N HIS A 55 -4.56 -2.50 1.31
CA HIS A 55 -4.73 -3.65 2.19
C HIS A 55 -6.14 -3.66 2.78
N GLY A 56 -6.85 -4.79 2.65
CA GLY A 56 -8.26 -4.87 3.01
C GLY A 56 -9.09 -3.87 2.20
N GLU A 57 -9.84 -3.03 2.87
CA GLU A 57 -10.67 -1.98 2.26
C GLU A 57 -10.04 -0.58 2.33
N TYR A 58 -8.73 -0.51 2.57
CA TYR A 58 -8.03 0.74 2.81
C TYR A 58 -6.93 1.01 1.79
N ILE A 59 -6.75 2.29 1.53
CA ILE A 59 -5.69 2.88 0.72
C ILE A 59 -4.74 3.60 1.68
N TYR A 60 -3.45 3.31 1.57
CA TYR A 60 -2.42 3.97 2.36
C TYR A 60 -1.50 4.78 1.46
N THR A 61 -1.20 6.01 1.89
CA THR A 61 -0.31 6.93 1.16
C THR A 61 0.58 7.68 2.13
N LEU A 62 1.75 8.09 1.65
CA LEU A 62 2.67 8.97 2.35
C LEU A 62 2.67 10.35 1.70
N SER A 63 2.64 11.40 2.51
CA SER A 63 2.64 12.78 2.02
C SER A 63 3.79 13.62 2.58
N SER A 64 4.16 14.68 1.86
CA SER A 64 5.34 15.54 2.13
C SER A 64 5.27 16.30 3.46
N ASP A 65 4.09 16.43 4.03
CA ASP A 65 3.86 16.92 5.37
C ASP A 65 4.13 15.88 6.47
N GLN A 66 4.86 14.82 6.12
CA GLN A 66 5.30 13.73 6.99
C GLN A 66 4.15 12.90 7.56
N ALA A 67 3.10 12.70 6.78
CA ALA A 67 1.95 11.93 7.19
C ALA A 67 1.78 10.63 6.41
N LEU A 68 1.49 9.57 7.13
CA LEU A 68 0.91 8.35 6.64
C LEU A 68 -0.61 8.48 6.73
N ASN A 69 -1.30 8.37 5.61
CA ASN A 69 -2.73 8.53 5.51
C ASN A 69 -3.39 7.16 5.24
N CYS A 70 -4.51 6.90 5.87
CA CYS A 70 -5.39 5.78 5.59
C CYS A 70 -6.73 6.34 5.11
N ILE A 71 -7.16 5.87 3.96
CA ILE A 71 -8.38 6.33 3.28
C ILE A 71 -9.17 5.07 2.93
N ASP A 72 -10.47 5.08 3.16
CA ASP A 72 -11.35 4.00 2.73
C ASP A 72 -11.71 4.11 1.24
N TYR A 73 -12.39 3.10 0.71
CA TYR A 73 -12.81 3.08 -0.70
C TYR A 73 -13.93 4.08 -1.03
N THR A 74 -14.46 4.80 -0.03
CA THR A 74 -15.40 5.91 -0.24
C THR A 74 -14.68 7.26 -0.38
N GLY A 75 -13.37 7.31 -0.16
CA GLY A 75 -12.56 8.53 -0.17
C GLY A 75 -12.50 9.25 1.17
N SER A 76 -13.03 8.63 2.23
CA SER A 76 -13.00 9.20 3.57
C SER A 76 -11.69 8.89 4.28
N PHE A 77 -11.10 9.89 4.94
CA PHE A 77 -9.93 9.66 5.77
C PHE A 77 -10.35 8.89 7.03
N VAL A 78 -9.82 7.68 7.19
CA VAL A 78 -10.05 6.82 8.36
C VAL A 78 -9.15 7.26 9.50
N TRP A 79 -7.88 7.46 9.21
CA TRP A 79 -6.91 8.03 10.13
C TRP A 79 -5.75 8.66 9.34
N ARG A 80 -5.02 9.50 10.05
CA ARG A 80 -3.82 10.15 9.57
C ARG A 80 -2.78 10.14 10.69
N ARG A 81 -1.55 9.79 10.38
CA ARG A 81 -0.49 9.61 11.35
C ARG A 81 0.77 10.35 10.96
N ASN A 82 1.30 11.13 11.87
CA ASN A 82 2.63 11.70 11.70
C ASN A 82 3.69 10.60 11.81
N ILE A 83 4.64 10.61 10.90
CA ILE A 83 5.79 9.70 10.88
C ILE A 83 7.07 10.50 10.99
N GLU A 84 8.19 9.84 11.33
CA GLU A 84 9.49 10.49 11.27
C GLU A 84 9.77 11.02 9.86
N ARG A 85 10.53 12.12 9.78
CA ARG A 85 10.87 12.74 8.50
C ARG A 85 11.44 11.72 7.53
N THR A 86 10.77 11.55 6.41
CA THR A 86 11.16 10.62 5.35
C THR A 86 11.72 11.36 4.14
N ILE A 87 12.69 10.74 3.46
CA ILE A 87 13.30 11.26 2.23
C ILE A 87 13.23 10.15 1.18
N LYS A 88 12.49 10.39 0.09
CA LYS A 88 12.25 9.41 -0.97
C LYS A 88 11.82 8.04 -0.41
N PRO A 89 10.69 7.98 0.28
CA PRO A 89 10.26 6.77 0.94
C PRO A 89 9.75 5.72 -0.03
N PHE A 90 9.85 4.47 0.39
CA PHE A 90 9.06 3.35 -0.10
C PHE A 90 8.00 3.00 0.94
N LEU A 91 6.80 2.74 0.50
CA LEU A 91 5.73 2.22 1.32
C LEU A 91 5.39 0.80 0.85
N THR A 92 5.26 -0.13 1.78
CA THR A 92 4.87 -1.52 1.51
C THR A 92 3.93 -1.98 2.62
N VAL A 93 3.02 -2.88 2.29
CA VAL A 93 2.17 -3.54 3.27
C VAL A 93 2.56 -5.01 3.37
N SER A 94 2.70 -5.51 4.60
CA SER A 94 2.94 -6.94 4.85
C SER A 94 1.65 -7.75 4.69
N HIS A 95 1.77 -9.07 4.58
CA HIS A 95 0.61 -9.98 4.56
C HIS A 95 -0.29 -9.85 5.80
N SER A 96 0.27 -9.42 6.93
CA SER A 96 -0.46 -9.19 8.18
C SER A 96 -1.00 -7.75 8.33
N GLY A 97 -0.95 -6.92 7.28
CA GLY A 97 -1.47 -5.55 7.31
C GLY A 97 -0.56 -4.53 8.00
N ILE A 98 0.70 -4.88 8.29
CA ILE A 98 1.68 -3.94 8.81
C ILE A 98 2.25 -3.12 7.66
N LEU A 99 2.20 -1.81 7.80
CA LEU A 99 2.77 -0.84 6.87
C LEU A 99 4.25 -0.67 7.17
N ILE A 100 5.08 -0.88 6.18
CA ILE A 100 6.54 -0.78 6.29
C ILE A 100 7.01 0.39 5.43
N ILE A 101 7.72 1.31 6.06
CA ILE A 101 8.28 2.49 5.42
C ILE A 101 9.80 2.38 5.48
N ALA A 102 10.44 2.45 4.34
CA ALA A 102 11.90 2.55 4.23
C ALA A 102 12.25 3.78 3.40
N ASP A 103 13.33 4.48 3.73
CA ASP A 103 13.65 5.73 3.08
C ASP A 103 15.16 5.94 2.84
N ALA A 104 15.48 7.02 2.15
CA ALA A 104 16.87 7.41 1.88
C ALA A 104 17.61 7.94 3.12
N SER A 105 16.93 8.27 4.22
CA SER A 105 17.56 8.62 5.50
C SER A 105 18.05 7.41 6.29
N ARG A 106 17.87 6.21 5.74
CA ARG A 106 18.21 4.91 6.34
C ARG A 106 17.29 4.48 7.47
N MET A 107 16.10 5.07 7.57
CA MET A 107 15.10 4.63 8.53
C MET A 107 14.22 3.53 7.93
N LEU A 108 13.98 2.50 8.72
CA LEU A 108 12.98 1.48 8.47
C LEU A 108 11.95 1.56 9.60
N GLN A 109 10.71 1.86 9.27
CA GLN A 109 9.64 2.08 10.23
C GLN A 109 8.48 1.11 9.96
N ALA A 110 7.78 0.70 11.00
CA ALA A 110 6.58 -0.09 10.89
C ALA A 110 5.41 0.55 11.64
N VAL A 111 4.26 0.56 10.98
CA VAL A 111 3.00 1.10 11.49
C VAL A 111 1.91 0.04 11.27
N SER A 112 1.02 -0.17 12.22
CA SER A 112 -0.11 -1.10 12.02
C SER A 112 -1.11 -0.54 11.01
N GLY A 113 -1.99 -1.39 10.48
CA GLY A 113 -3.10 -0.94 9.62
C GLY A 113 -4.05 0.06 10.28
N GLN A 114 -4.06 0.14 11.61
CA GLN A 114 -4.82 1.11 12.41
C GLN A 114 -4.05 2.41 12.68
N GLY A 115 -2.89 2.61 12.05
CA GLY A 115 -2.08 3.81 12.22
C GLY A 115 -1.25 3.84 13.49
N ILE A 116 -1.02 2.69 14.12
CA ILE A 116 -0.27 2.59 15.35
C ILE A 116 1.20 2.34 15.03
N TYR A 117 2.08 3.20 15.51
CA TYR A 117 3.52 3.02 15.37
C TYR A 117 3.97 1.76 16.15
N LEU A 118 4.70 0.89 15.49
CA LEU A 118 5.14 -0.37 16.07
C LEU A 118 6.61 -0.33 16.47
N TRP A 119 7.48 0.05 15.54
CA TRP A 119 8.91 0.10 15.76
C TRP A 119 9.63 0.89 14.64
N SER A 120 10.88 1.31 14.90
CA SER A 120 11.82 1.76 13.88
C SER A 120 13.20 1.15 14.07
N VAL A 121 13.95 1.08 12.98
CA VAL A 121 15.33 0.60 12.95
C VAL A 121 16.14 1.49 12.03
N GLN A 122 17.30 1.93 12.52
CA GLN A 122 18.29 2.63 11.70
C GLN A 122 19.10 1.60 10.90
N LEU A 123 19.00 1.68 9.57
CA LEU A 123 19.80 0.85 8.67
C LEU A 123 21.22 1.44 8.51
N PRO A 124 22.23 0.60 8.28
CA PRO A 124 23.59 1.09 7.95
C PRO A 124 23.64 1.85 6.61
N GLU A 125 22.81 1.45 5.65
CA GLU A 125 22.71 2.01 4.31
C GLU A 125 21.23 2.24 3.93
N PRO A 126 20.94 3.18 3.00
CA PRO A 126 19.58 3.37 2.50
C PRO A 126 19.02 2.12 1.83
N ALA A 127 17.74 1.88 1.98
CA ALA A 127 17.03 0.92 1.14
C ALA A 127 17.02 1.42 -0.32
N ILE A 128 17.28 0.52 -1.26
CA ILE A 128 17.29 0.84 -2.71
C ILE A 128 16.07 0.34 -3.46
N TYR A 129 15.28 -0.52 -2.82
CA TYR A 129 13.98 -1.00 -3.27
C TYR A 129 12.99 -0.97 -2.11
N ALA A 130 11.70 -1.01 -2.44
CA ALA A 130 10.65 -1.19 -1.45
C ALA A 130 10.93 -2.44 -0.59
N PRO A 131 10.70 -2.41 0.73
CA PRO A 131 10.81 -3.60 1.56
C PRO A 131 9.94 -4.73 1.04
N TYR A 132 10.43 -5.96 1.07
CA TYR A 132 9.70 -7.14 0.63
C TYR A 132 9.18 -7.91 1.85
N SER A 133 7.87 -8.17 1.88
CA SER A 133 7.25 -9.02 2.90
C SER A 133 7.21 -10.46 2.39
N THR A 134 7.88 -11.37 3.09
CA THR A 134 7.84 -12.80 2.78
C THR A 134 6.52 -13.44 3.20
N THR A 135 6.19 -14.59 2.64
CA THR A 135 4.96 -15.32 2.96
C THR A 135 4.90 -15.78 4.43
N ASP A 136 6.05 -15.97 5.09
CA ASP A 136 6.13 -16.30 6.53
C ASP A 136 6.15 -15.03 7.43
N GLY A 137 5.89 -13.86 6.86
CA GLY A 137 5.73 -12.60 7.60
C GLY A 137 7.04 -11.86 7.92
N ARG A 138 8.19 -12.28 7.41
CA ARG A 138 9.45 -11.53 7.57
C ARG A 138 9.48 -10.32 6.65
N ILE A 139 10.34 -9.36 6.98
CA ILE A 139 10.53 -8.13 6.22
C ILE A 139 11.98 -8.11 5.72
N CYS A 140 12.14 -8.23 4.41
CA CYS A 140 13.43 -8.20 3.73
C CYS A 140 13.70 -6.82 3.15
N VAL A 141 14.88 -6.27 3.40
CA VAL A 141 15.30 -4.94 2.94
C VAL A 141 16.60 -5.03 2.19
N LEU A 142 16.58 -4.59 0.94
CA LEU A 142 17.76 -4.50 0.09
C LEU A 142 18.43 -3.14 0.22
N THR A 143 19.70 -3.15 0.56
CA THR A 143 20.59 -2.01 0.46
C THR A 143 21.61 -2.24 -0.65
N ARG A 144 22.51 -1.29 -0.86
CA ARG A 144 23.56 -1.43 -1.89
C ARG A 144 24.49 -2.62 -1.66
N SER A 145 24.81 -2.91 -0.40
CA SER A 145 25.83 -3.91 -0.04
C SER A 145 25.26 -5.12 0.70
N ASN A 146 24.02 -5.07 1.16
CA ASN A 146 23.46 -6.11 2.02
C ASN A 146 21.98 -6.37 1.75
N LEU A 147 21.57 -7.60 2.04
CA LEU A 147 20.17 -7.99 2.25
C LEU A 147 19.97 -8.22 3.75
N TYR A 148 19.09 -7.44 4.36
CA TYR A 148 18.67 -7.59 5.75
C TYR A 148 17.32 -8.27 5.82
N CYS A 149 17.10 -9.09 6.85
CA CYS A 149 15.81 -9.69 7.13
C CYS A 149 15.43 -9.45 8.59
N PHE A 150 14.27 -8.84 8.79
CA PHE A 150 13.71 -8.53 10.09
C PHE A 150 12.48 -9.40 10.36
N SER A 151 12.18 -9.61 11.65
CA SER A 151 10.88 -10.12 12.06
C SER A 151 9.83 -9.00 11.94
N VAL A 152 8.54 -9.36 12.00
CA VAL A 152 7.42 -8.40 12.11
C VAL A 152 7.55 -7.42 13.29
N LYS A 153 8.34 -7.78 14.31
CA LYS A 153 8.63 -6.95 15.49
C LYS A 153 9.89 -6.08 15.34
N GLY A 154 10.43 -5.92 14.13
CA GLY A 154 11.63 -5.10 13.85
C GLY A 154 12.96 -5.70 14.31
N LYS A 155 12.99 -6.94 14.83
CA LYS A 155 14.23 -7.57 15.27
C LYS A 155 14.97 -8.17 14.07
N LEU A 156 16.24 -7.76 13.87
CA LEU A 156 17.10 -8.36 12.84
C LEU A 156 17.25 -9.87 13.09
N LYS A 157 16.93 -10.67 12.07
CA LYS A 157 17.05 -12.13 12.10
C LYS A 157 18.36 -12.60 11.48
N TRP A 158 18.68 -12.05 10.32
CA TRP A 158 19.92 -12.35 9.61
C TRP A 158 20.22 -11.25 8.58
N GLN A 159 21.46 -11.26 8.10
CA GLN A 159 21.91 -10.42 6.99
C GLN A 159 22.81 -11.22 6.06
N VAL A 160 22.77 -10.89 4.78
CA VAL A 160 23.64 -11.45 3.74
C VAL A 160 24.38 -10.30 3.09
N LYS A 161 25.73 -10.37 3.10
CA LYS A 161 26.57 -9.42 2.37
C LYS A 161 26.54 -9.77 0.89
N LEU A 162 26.35 -8.76 0.04
CA LEU A 162 26.28 -8.91 -1.40
C LEU A 162 27.63 -8.63 -2.07
N SER A 163 27.96 -9.39 -3.11
CA SER A 163 29.20 -9.21 -3.89
C SER A 163 29.14 -7.96 -4.79
N SER A 164 27.94 -7.53 -5.16
CA SER A 164 27.68 -6.31 -5.92
C SER A 164 26.25 -5.81 -5.64
N PRO A 165 25.90 -4.56 -6.01
CA PRO A 165 24.56 -4.04 -5.78
C PRO A 165 23.48 -4.91 -6.43
N PRO A 166 22.28 -5.01 -5.82
CA PRO A 166 21.13 -5.64 -6.45
C PRO A 166 20.76 -4.96 -7.76
N ALA A 167 20.51 -5.76 -8.79
CA ALA A 167 20.04 -5.27 -10.09
C ALA A 167 18.52 -5.15 -10.15
N ARG A 168 17.81 -5.87 -9.27
CA ARG A 168 16.35 -5.96 -9.25
C ARG A 168 15.83 -6.22 -7.84
N GLN A 169 14.53 -6.00 -7.67
CA GLN A 169 13.78 -6.36 -6.48
C GLN A 169 13.88 -7.88 -6.19
N LEU A 170 13.83 -8.21 -4.91
CA LEU A 170 13.79 -9.57 -4.41
C LEU A 170 12.53 -10.30 -4.87
N CYS A 171 12.64 -11.61 -5.10
CA CYS A 171 11.53 -12.48 -5.44
C CYS A 171 11.55 -13.72 -4.53
N GLU A 172 10.41 -14.11 -3.94
CA GLU A 172 10.27 -15.32 -3.13
C GLU A 172 9.67 -16.44 -3.97
N THR A 173 10.27 -17.62 -3.94
CA THR A 173 9.74 -18.80 -4.65
C THR A 173 8.75 -19.57 -3.79
N GLY A 174 7.88 -20.37 -4.43
CA GLY A 174 6.99 -21.29 -3.73
C GLY A 174 7.71 -22.38 -2.91
N ALA A 175 9.04 -22.53 -3.07
CA ALA A 175 9.89 -23.42 -2.26
C ALA A 175 10.50 -22.72 -1.03
N ALA A 176 9.94 -21.59 -0.59
CA ALA A 176 10.38 -20.80 0.55
C ALA A 176 11.87 -20.38 0.46
N SER A 177 12.29 -19.95 -0.70
CA SER A 177 13.62 -19.37 -0.94
C SER A 177 13.49 -18.02 -1.65
N LEU A 178 14.48 -17.15 -1.43
CA LEU A 178 14.57 -15.83 -1.98
C LEU A 178 15.52 -15.85 -3.17
N LEU A 179 15.12 -15.23 -4.27
CA LEU A 179 15.92 -15.08 -5.48
C LEU A 179 16.36 -13.63 -5.61
N LEU A 180 17.63 -13.43 -5.91
CA LEU A 180 18.22 -12.11 -6.08
C LEU A 180 19.19 -12.11 -7.24
N ILE A 181 19.11 -11.07 -8.08
CA ILE A 181 20.04 -10.82 -9.18
C ILE A 181 20.86 -9.59 -8.84
N LEU A 182 22.18 -9.72 -8.95
CA LEU A 182 23.12 -8.64 -8.72
C LEU A 182 23.59 -7.99 -10.05
N THR A 183 24.15 -6.79 -9.97
CA THR A 183 24.63 -6.05 -11.14
C THR A 183 25.81 -6.71 -11.85
N ASN A 184 26.59 -7.53 -11.14
CA ASN A 184 27.65 -8.38 -11.71
C ASN A 184 27.11 -9.65 -12.35
N LYS A 185 25.78 -9.79 -12.52
CA LYS A 185 25.05 -10.95 -13.05
C LYS A 185 25.08 -12.18 -12.16
N ASP A 186 25.48 -12.08 -10.91
CA ASP A 186 25.32 -13.16 -9.96
C ASP A 186 23.84 -13.33 -9.61
N PHE A 187 23.38 -14.57 -9.70
CA PHE A 187 22.05 -15.02 -9.32
C PHE A 187 22.15 -15.81 -8.04
N LEU A 188 21.58 -15.28 -6.97
CA LEU A 188 21.61 -15.85 -5.63
C LEU A 188 20.28 -16.53 -5.33
N THR A 189 20.36 -17.74 -4.78
CA THR A 189 19.23 -18.41 -4.11
C THR A 189 19.53 -18.43 -2.63
N ILE A 190 18.68 -17.82 -1.81
CA ILE A 190 18.87 -17.62 -0.38
C ILE A 190 17.69 -18.25 0.36
N SER A 191 17.96 -19.07 1.38
CA SER A 191 16.88 -19.63 2.22
C SER A 191 16.22 -18.54 3.06
N LEU A 192 15.01 -18.77 3.55
CA LEU A 192 14.35 -17.85 4.50
C LEU A 192 15.15 -17.71 5.83
N THR A 193 16.10 -18.60 6.11
CA THR A 193 17.00 -18.48 7.27
C THR A 193 18.26 -17.67 6.99
N GLY A 194 18.43 -17.14 5.77
CA GLY A 194 19.57 -16.29 5.38
C GLY A 194 20.79 -17.07 4.88
N GLN A 195 20.68 -18.37 4.69
CA GLN A 195 21.76 -19.17 4.10
C GLN A 195 21.75 -19.02 2.58
N VAL A 196 22.86 -18.66 1.97
CA VAL A 196 23.04 -18.68 0.53
C VAL A 196 23.13 -20.15 0.08
N LEU A 197 22.09 -20.62 -0.59
CA LEU A 197 21.98 -22.01 -1.05
C LEU A 197 22.76 -22.22 -2.36
N ASN A 198 22.70 -21.24 -3.25
CA ASN A 198 23.36 -21.31 -4.54
C ASN A 198 23.75 -19.90 -5.01
N THR A 199 24.88 -19.82 -5.73
CA THR A 199 25.32 -18.64 -6.45
C THR A 199 25.73 -19.05 -7.86
N LYS A 200 25.14 -18.44 -8.87
CA LYS A 200 25.43 -18.73 -10.27
C LYS A 200 25.59 -17.43 -11.06
N THR A 201 26.69 -17.27 -11.76
CA THR A 201 26.86 -16.12 -12.65
C THR A 201 26.14 -16.36 -13.97
N LEU A 202 25.22 -15.48 -14.32
CA LEU A 202 24.44 -15.55 -15.55
C LEU A 202 25.25 -15.00 -16.74
N LYS A 203 25.13 -15.63 -17.90
CA LYS A 203 25.79 -15.16 -19.11
C LYS A 203 25.02 -14.00 -19.76
N LYS A 204 23.69 -13.97 -19.60
CA LYS A 204 22.80 -12.98 -20.21
C LYS A 204 22.15 -12.09 -19.15
N ASP A 205 21.79 -10.90 -19.55
CA ASP A 205 21.02 -10.00 -18.70
C ASP A 205 19.58 -10.49 -18.58
N ILE A 206 19.04 -10.49 -17.36
CA ILE A 206 17.67 -10.88 -17.09
C ILE A 206 16.78 -9.64 -17.19
N ALA A 207 15.77 -9.70 -18.03
CA ALA A 207 14.79 -8.65 -18.19
C ALA A 207 13.71 -8.71 -17.12
N VAL A 208 13.19 -9.90 -16.79
CA VAL A 208 12.16 -10.11 -15.77
C VAL A 208 12.42 -11.41 -15.02
N LEU A 209 12.12 -11.41 -13.71
CA LEU A 209 12.15 -12.58 -12.85
C LEU A 209 10.84 -12.62 -12.06
N SER A 210 10.17 -13.77 -12.02
CA SER A 210 8.95 -13.99 -11.25
C SER A 210 8.96 -15.35 -10.59
N ALA A 211 8.39 -15.43 -9.39
CA ALA A 211 8.14 -16.69 -8.72
C ALA A 211 7.12 -17.52 -9.49
N ALA A 212 7.23 -18.86 -9.38
CA ALA A 212 6.32 -19.81 -9.98
C ALA A 212 6.13 -21.01 -9.04
N PRO A 213 5.02 -21.75 -9.12
CA PRO A 213 4.85 -22.98 -8.35
C PRO A 213 6.00 -23.96 -8.59
N GLY A 214 6.69 -24.30 -7.52
CA GLY A 214 7.84 -25.23 -7.59
C GLY A 214 9.09 -24.65 -8.27
N GLY A 215 9.15 -23.34 -8.53
CA GLY A 215 10.30 -22.74 -9.20
C GLY A 215 10.20 -21.25 -9.47
N TYR A 216 10.73 -20.84 -10.62
CA TYR A 216 10.70 -19.47 -11.08
C TYR A 216 10.72 -19.38 -12.61
N VAL A 217 10.16 -18.30 -13.14
CA VAL A 217 10.21 -17.94 -14.55
C VAL A 217 11.10 -16.72 -14.73
N MET A 218 11.96 -16.75 -15.71
CA MET A 218 12.74 -15.58 -16.08
C MET A 218 12.74 -15.34 -17.59
N SER A 219 12.80 -14.06 -17.95
CA SER A 219 13.01 -13.63 -19.32
C SER A 219 14.38 -12.95 -19.45
N THR A 220 15.12 -13.30 -20.48
CA THR A 220 16.39 -12.63 -20.81
C THR A 220 16.16 -11.43 -21.72
N GLY A 221 17.12 -10.49 -21.76
CA GLY A 221 17.03 -9.29 -22.59
C GLY A 221 16.99 -9.55 -24.09
N ASP A 222 17.39 -10.74 -24.55
CA ASP A 222 17.33 -11.19 -25.95
C ASP A 222 16.05 -12.01 -26.25
N GLY A 223 15.08 -12.06 -25.32
CA GLY A 223 13.76 -12.62 -25.56
C GLY A 223 13.61 -14.12 -25.27
N ILE A 224 14.51 -14.73 -24.50
CA ILE A 224 14.30 -16.10 -24.03
C ILE A 224 13.45 -16.07 -22.76
N LEU A 225 12.24 -16.58 -22.82
CA LEU A 225 11.38 -16.84 -21.67
C LEU A 225 11.54 -18.30 -21.27
N ALA A 226 11.81 -18.58 -19.99
CA ALA A 226 12.04 -19.94 -19.51
C ALA A 226 11.54 -20.16 -18.10
N TYR A 227 11.03 -21.34 -17.81
CA TYR A 227 10.65 -21.81 -16.48
C TYR A 227 11.70 -22.77 -15.93
N TYR A 228 12.14 -22.50 -14.72
CA TYR A 228 13.13 -23.30 -13.98
C TYR A 228 12.49 -23.86 -12.73
N ARG A 229 12.67 -25.16 -12.50
CA ARG A 229 12.26 -25.79 -11.24
C ARG A 229 13.27 -25.50 -10.13
N SER A 230 12.81 -25.14 -8.95
CA SER A 230 13.66 -25.05 -7.78
C SER A 230 14.17 -26.44 -7.40
N GLU A 231 15.48 -26.59 -7.26
CA GLU A 231 16.04 -27.81 -6.68
C GLU A 231 15.61 -27.87 -5.21
N THR A 232 14.77 -28.82 -4.85
CA THR A 232 14.57 -29.18 -3.44
C THR A 232 15.90 -29.74 -2.95
N VAL A 233 16.51 -29.11 -1.96
CA VAL A 233 17.68 -29.66 -1.26
C VAL A 233 17.22 -30.94 -0.54
N SER A 234 17.21 -32.06 -1.23
CA SER A 234 17.08 -33.36 -0.60
C SER A 234 18.42 -33.66 0.06
N THR A 235 18.48 -33.54 1.37
CA THR A 235 19.54 -34.17 2.19
C THR A 235 19.40 -35.67 2.10
N GLY A 236 19.98 -36.29 1.11
CA GLY A 236 20.00 -37.75 1.02
C GLY A 236 20.02 -38.27 -0.43
N ASN A 237 21.17 -38.77 -0.85
CA ASN A 237 21.42 -39.60 -2.04
C ASN A 237 21.17 -38.99 -3.43
N ARG A 238 22.24 -38.43 -3.96
CA ARG A 238 22.45 -38.24 -5.41
C ARG A 238 22.50 -39.61 -6.12
N LYS A 239 21.36 -40.12 -6.56
CA LYS A 239 21.27 -40.99 -7.75
C LYS A 239 19.82 -41.04 -8.23
N THR A 240 19.65 -40.87 -9.56
CA THR A 240 18.41 -41.15 -10.34
C THR A 240 17.32 -40.08 -10.35
N THR A 241 17.51 -39.06 -11.18
CA THR A 241 16.37 -38.35 -11.80
C THR A 241 16.54 -38.17 -13.33
N ALA A 242 17.63 -38.68 -13.92
CA ALA A 242 17.79 -38.65 -15.37
C ALA A 242 16.97 -39.77 -16.09
N GLU A 243 16.53 -40.80 -15.40
CA GLU A 243 15.80 -41.93 -16.00
C GLU A 243 14.28 -41.79 -16.00
N ALA A 244 13.69 -40.90 -15.16
CA ALA A 244 12.23 -40.76 -15.09
C ALA A 244 11.62 -39.91 -16.22
N VAL A 245 12.41 -39.11 -16.91
CA VAL A 245 11.95 -38.24 -18.03
C VAL A 245 11.96 -38.99 -19.37
N ALA A 246 12.68 -40.13 -19.49
CA ALA A 246 12.80 -40.88 -20.74
C ALA A 246 11.64 -41.86 -21.02
N GLN A 247 10.72 -42.08 -20.06
CA GLN A 247 9.66 -43.11 -20.21
C GLN A 247 8.29 -42.57 -20.65
N HIS A 248 8.11 -41.28 -20.86
CA HIS A 248 6.80 -40.70 -21.28
C HIS A 248 6.73 -40.27 -22.76
N THR A 249 7.68 -40.63 -23.62
CA THR A 249 7.71 -40.24 -25.05
C THR A 249 7.51 -41.37 -26.04
N THR A 250 6.84 -42.46 -25.66
CA THR A 250 6.42 -43.47 -26.64
C THR A 250 4.93 -43.71 -26.53
N ASN A 251 4.12 -42.92 -27.20
CA ASN A 251 2.86 -43.26 -27.86
C ASN A 251 2.06 -42.02 -28.27
N ALA A 252 2.31 -41.52 -29.47
CA ALA A 252 1.31 -40.79 -30.25
C ALA A 252 1.72 -40.86 -31.73
N GLY A 253 0.96 -41.65 -32.47
CA GLY A 253 1.13 -41.87 -33.90
C GLY A 253 0.72 -40.69 -34.75
N GLN A 254 1.39 -40.63 -35.86
CA GLN A 254 1.15 -39.98 -37.15
C GLN A 254 -0.20 -39.31 -37.40
N ASN A 255 -0.19 -38.00 -37.61
CA ASN A 255 -0.62 -37.28 -38.84
C ASN A 255 -0.89 -35.78 -38.55
N GLY A 256 -0.31 -34.90 -39.36
CA GLY A 256 -0.78 -33.52 -39.53
C GLY A 256 0.27 -32.45 -39.29
N LYS A 257 0.66 -31.81 -40.35
CA LYS A 257 1.59 -30.71 -40.62
C LYS A 257 1.96 -29.83 -39.41
N THR A 258 3.25 -29.79 -39.15
CA THR A 258 3.99 -29.06 -38.13
C THR A 258 4.17 -27.59 -38.47
N VAL A 259 3.80 -26.74 -37.50
CA VAL A 259 4.45 -25.44 -37.27
C VAL A 259 5.35 -25.66 -36.04
N GLY A 260 6.66 -25.49 -36.25
CA GLY A 260 7.77 -25.42 -35.31
C GLY A 260 7.64 -26.13 -33.94
N GLN A 261 7.95 -27.41 -33.87
CA GLN A 261 8.25 -28.08 -32.60
C GLN A 261 9.70 -27.77 -32.21
N GLU A 262 9.85 -26.98 -31.13
CA GLU A 262 11.15 -26.76 -30.52
C GLU A 262 11.56 -27.92 -29.63
N LYS A 263 12.84 -28.21 -29.67
CA LYS A 263 13.50 -29.30 -28.96
C LYS A 263 13.38 -29.12 -27.45
N VAL A 264 12.68 -30.02 -26.80
CA VAL A 264 12.73 -30.19 -25.34
C VAL A 264 14.11 -30.74 -24.98
N GLY A 265 14.86 -30.02 -24.16
CA GLY A 265 16.06 -30.56 -23.53
C GLY A 265 17.41 -30.05 -24.00
N ALA A 266 17.56 -28.76 -24.27
CA ALA A 266 18.89 -28.15 -24.30
C ALA A 266 19.28 -27.71 -22.89
N ALA A 267 20.41 -28.21 -22.36
CA ALA A 267 21.04 -27.65 -21.17
C ALA A 267 21.37 -26.18 -21.46
N THR A 268 20.59 -25.27 -20.88
CA THR A 268 20.90 -23.85 -20.97
C THR A 268 22.01 -23.52 -19.99
N ASP A 269 22.77 -22.49 -20.26
CA ASP A 269 23.81 -21.96 -19.38
C ASP A 269 23.31 -21.66 -17.95
N ASN A 270 21.99 -21.66 -17.73
CA ASN A 270 21.30 -21.34 -16.48
C ASN A 270 20.70 -22.53 -15.71
N GLY A 271 21.01 -23.78 -16.07
CA GLY A 271 20.44 -25.01 -15.51
C GLY A 271 19.43 -25.64 -16.45
N PHE A 272 18.77 -26.74 -16.01
CA PHE A 272 17.74 -27.39 -16.81
C PHE A 272 16.44 -26.61 -16.71
N ALA A 273 16.08 -25.90 -17.77
CA ALA A 273 14.75 -25.33 -17.90
C ALA A 273 13.71 -26.46 -18.11
N VAL A 274 12.56 -26.35 -17.48
CA VAL A 274 11.41 -27.24 -17.75
C VAL A 274 10.93 -27.01 -19.18
N TRP A 275 10.87 -25.74 -19.59
CA TRP A 275 10.64 -25.30 -20.97
C TRP A 275 11.34 -23.95 -21.21
N GLN A 276 11.58 -23.63 -22.47
CA GLN A 276 12.02 -22.31 -22.92
C GLN A 276 11.37 -21.98 -24.27
N ALA A 277 11.13 -20.68 -24.48
CA ALA A 277 10.59 -20.16 -25.73
C ALA A 277 11.30 -18.87 -26.13
N GLN A 278 11.43 -18.65 -27.43
CA GLN A 278 11.90 -17.38 -27.98
C GLN A 278 10.70 -16.49 -28.24
N GLU A 279 10.61 -15.36 -27.54
CA GLU A 279 9.45 -14.48 -27.57
C GLU A 279 9.87 -13.01 -27.42
N PRO A 280 8.98 -12.04 -27.73
CA PRO A 280 9.19 -10.66 -27.32
C PRO A 280 9.45 -10.59 -25.80
N VAL A 281 10.33 -9.70 -25.39
CA VAL A 281 10.65 -9.53 -23.95
C VAL A 281 9.43 -8.96 -23.23
N PRO A 282 8.83 -9.70 -22.27
CA PRO A 282 7.75 -9.16 -21.48
C PRO A 282 8.26 -8.04 -20.57
N LEU A 283 7.45 -7.02 -20.32
CA LEU A 283 7.73 -6.00 -19.33
C LEU A 283 7.53 -6.52 -17.89
N PHE A 284 6.52 -7.38 -17.73
CA PHE A 284 6.09 -7.86 -16.43
C PHE A 284 5.60 -9.31 -16.54
N ILE A 285 5.94 -10.11 -15.56
CA ILE A 285 5.51 -11.51 -15.44
C ILE A 285 4.98 -11.71 -14.03
N GLN A 286 3.79 -12.27 -13.91
CA GLN A 286 3.20 -12.63 -12.64
C GLN A 286 2.62 -14.04 -12.70
N ASN A 287 2.87 -14.79 -11.64
CA ASN A 287 2.22 -16.07 -11.42
C ASN A 287 0.85 -15.87 -10.74
N SER A 288 -0.15 -16.58 -11.19
CA SER A 288 -1.50 -16.60 -10.62
C SER A 288 -2.02 -18.04 -10.55
N GLY A 289 -1.62 -18.77 -9.51
CA GLY A 289 -1.88 -20.20 -9.40
C GLY A 289 -1.08 -20.99 -10.44
N ASP A 290 -1.76 -21.79 -11.27
CA ASP A 290 -1.13 -22.59 -12.33
C ASP A 290 -0.96 -21.79 -13.64
N GLU A 291 -1.30 -20.52 -13.63
CA GLU A 291 -1.25 -19.65 -14.78
C GLU A 291 -0.15 -18.59 -14.67
N LEU A 292 0.57 -18.42 -15.75
CA LEU A 292 1.57 -17.36 -15.92
C LEU A 292 0.99 -16.24 -16.76
N VAL A 293 0.92 -15.04 -16.22
CA VAL A 293 0.48 -13.85 -16.97
C VAL A 293 1.69 -13.03 -17.40
N CYS A 294 1.82 -12.83 -18.70
CA CYS A 294 2.88 -12.02 -19.31
C CYS A 294 2.29 -10.75 -19.90
N ILE A 295 2.88 -9.60 -19.59
CA ILE A 295 2.45 -8.27 -20.05
C ILE A 295 3.58 -7.68 -20.90
N TYR A 296 3.25 -7.22 -22.10
CA TYR A 296 4.20 -6.70 -23.09
C TYR A 296 4.03 -5.20 -23.32
N ALA A 297 5.10 -4.55 -23.74
CA ALA A 297 5.12 -3.10 -23.98
C ALA A 297 4.12 -2.64 -25.05
N ASP A 298 3.80 -3.49 -26.00
CA ASP A 298 2.87 -3.20 -27.09
C ASP A 298 1.38 -3.26 -26.68
N GLY A 299 1.10 -3.55 -25.39
CA GLY A 299 -0.26 -3.71 -24.84
C GLY A 299 -0.80 -5.14 -24.94
N THR A 300 -0.01 -6.09 -25.42
CA THR A 300 -0.39 -7.51 -25.39
C THR A 300 -0.31 -8.05 -23.97
N VAL A 301 -1.32 -8.81 -23.55
CA VAL A 301 -1.38 -9.55 -22.29
C VAL A 301 -1.71 -11.00 -22.63
N SER A 302 -0.97 -11.96 -22.10
CA SER A 302 -1.24 -13.38 -22.30
C SER A 302 -1.28 -14.14 -20.99
N GLY A 303 -2.26 -15.04 -20.85
CA GLY A 303 -2.32 -16.03 -19.80
C GLY A 303 -1.90 -17.39 -20.35
N ARG A 304 -1.01 -18.08 -19.64
CA ARG A 304 -0.39 -19.31 -20.09
C ARG A 304 -0.40 -20.36 -18.99
N ASP A 305 -0.52 -21.62 -19.38
CA ASP A 305 -0.25 -22.73 -18.49
C ASP A 305 1.24 -22.75 -18.11
N ILE A 306 1.54 -22.74 -16.83
CA ILE A 306 2.91 -22.61 -16.34
C ILE A 306 3.76 -23.88 -16.58
N ALA A 307 3.12 -25.05 -16.63
CA ALA A 307 3.83 -26.31 -16.81
C ALA A 307 4.22 -26.57 -18.27
N SER A 308 3.37 -26.17 -19.20
CA SER A 308 3.51 -26.46 -20.64
C SER A 308 3.85 -25.25 -21.51
N ASN A 309 3.81 -24.04 -20.99
CA ASN A 309 3.90 -22.78 -21.73
C ASN A 309 2.78 -22.57 -22.77
N LYS A 310 1.73 -23.37 -22.74
CA LYS A 310 0.60 -23.23 -23.67
C LYS A 310 -0.16 -21.95 -23.36
N ILE A 311 -0.35 -21.12 -24.37
CA ILE A 311 -1.16 -19.90 -24.26
C ILE A 311 -2.63 -20.33 -24.14
N ASN A 312 -3.28 -20.00 -23.01
CA ASN A 312 -4.69 -20.24 -22.75
C ASN A 312 -5.55 -19.15 -23.32
N TRP A 313 -5.10 -17.90 -23.19
CA TRP A 313 -5.79 -16.73 -23.70
C TRP A 313 -4.79 -15.60 -24.00
N MET A 314 -5.22 -14.66 -24.84
CA MET A 314 -4.49 -13.46 -25.18
C MET A 314 -5.44 -12.28 -25.31
N ALA A 315 -5.06 -11.14 -24.77
CA ALA A 315 -5.77 -9.88 -24.88
C ALA A 315 -4.86 -8.82 -25.50
N LYS A 316 -5.46 -7.84 -26.17
CA LYS A 316 -4.75 -6.70 -26.73
C LYS A 316 -5.38 -5.43 -26.21
N LEU A 317 -4.62 -4.64 -25.47
CA LEU A 317 -5.02 -3.31 -25.01
C LEU A 317 -4.76 -2.28 -26.10
N SER A 318 -5.56 -1.22 -26.11
CA SER A 318 -5.48 -0.17 -27.13
C SER A 318 -4.22 0.69 -27.00
N SER A 319 -3.63 0.72 -25.83
CA SER A 319 -2.48 1.57 -25.49
C SER A 319 -1.24 0.73 -25.17
N ARG A 320 -0.07 1.34 -25.37
CA ARG A 320 1.19 0.76 -24.91
C ARG A 320 1.27 0.77 -23.39
N ILE A 321 1.90 -0.23 -22.81
CA ILE A 321 2.16 -0.37 -21.39
C ILE A 321 3.61 0.03 -21.10
N ALA A 322 3.83 0.72 -19.98
CA ALA A 322 5.15 1.06 -19.47
C ALA A 322 5.25 0.67 -17.98
N LEU A 323 6.44 0.34 -17.54
CA LEU A 323 6.71 0.11 -16.11
C LEU A 323 6.62 1.42 -15.33
N PRO A 324 6.22 1.36 -14.05
CA PRO A 324 5.78 0.18 -13.30
C PRO A 324 4.36 -0.28 -13.67
N VAL A 325 4.04 -1.54 -13.40
CA VAL A 325 2.73 -2.14 -13.69
C VAL A 325 2.12 -2.69 -12.40
N TYR A 326 0.90 -2.28 -12.12
CA TYR A 326 0.05 -2.90 -11.12
C TYR A 326 -0.68 -4.10 -11.73
N TYR A 327 -0.74 -5.20 -11.00
CA TYR A 327 -1.44 -6.42 -11.38
C TYR A 327 -2.16 -7.02 -10.17
N SER A 328 -3.39 -7.44 -10.38
CA SER A 328 -4.16 -8.24 -9.42
C SER A 328 -5.07 -9.21 -10.16
N LYS A 329 -5.41 -10.34 -9.53
CA LYS A 329 -6.43 -11.28 -10.03
C LYS A 329 -7.46 -11.52 -8.94
N THR A 330 -8.71 -11.25 -9.24
CA THR A 330 -9.84 -11.43 -8.32
C THR A 330 -11.04 -11.94 -9.10
N ASP A 331 -11.76 -12.93 -8.58
CA ASP A 331 -12.98 -13.50 -9.15
C ASP A 331 -12.87 -13.91 -10.64
N GLY A 332 -11.69 -14.41 -11.04
CA GLY A 332 -11.44 -14.84 -12.42
C GLY A 332 -11.23 -13.69 -13.39
N GLU A 333 -11.09 -12.46 -12.91
CA GLU A 333 -10.76 -11.27 -13.68
C GLU A 333 -9.34 -10.79 -13.38
N TYR A 334 -8.69 -10.22 -14.38
CA TYR A 334 -7.35 -9.66 -14.28
C TYR A 334 -7.44 -8.14 -14.31
N TYR A 335 -6.88 -7.51 -13.30
CA TYR A 335 -6.80 -6.08 -13.14
C TYR A 335 -5.39 -5.63 -13.43
N ILE A 336 -5.23 -4.74 -14.41
CA ILE A 336 -3.93 -4.25 -14.85
C ILE A 336 -3.98 -2.73 -14.88
N ALA A 337 -3.01 -2.08 -14.28
CA ALA A 337 -2.85 -0.63 -14.41
C ALA A 337 -1.40 -0.24 -14.58
N CYS A 338 -1.18 0.84 -15.32
CA CYS A 338 0.08 1.57 -15.39
C CYS A 338 -0.24 3.07 -15.39
N LYS A 339 0.77 3.92 -15.44
CA LYS A 339 0.57 5.40 -15.34
C LYS A 339 -0.35 6.00 -16.42
N SER A 340 -0.65 5.29 -17.49
CA SER A 340 -1.43 5.80 -18.64
C SER A 340 -2.73 5.06 -18.91
N ILE A 341 -2.92 3.89 -18.32
CA ILE A 341 -4.05 3.01 -18.62
C ILE A 341 -4.41 2.11 -17.43
N ALA A 342 -5.68 1.82 -17.28
CA ALA A 342 -6.20 0.76 -16.44
C ALA A 342 -7.14 -0.14 -17.25
N ALA A 343 -7.09 -1.45 -17.04
CA ALA A 343 -7.89 -2.41 -17.77
C ALA A 343 -8.37 -3.56 -16.89
N ILE A 344 -9.55 -4.10 -17.23
CA ILE A 344 -10.10 -5.34 -16.69
C ILE A 344 -10.19 -6.33 -17.84
N ILE A 345 -9.57 -7.50 -17.66
CA ILE A 345 -9.57 -8.59 -18.63
C ILE A 345 -10.25 -9.79 -17.98
N SER A 346 -11.17 -10.45 -18.71
CA SER A 346 -11.80 -11.68 -18.22
C SER A 346 -10.82 -12.86 -18.20
N GLY A 347 -11.14 -13.91 -17.44
CA GLY A 347 -10.38 -15.16 -17.44
C GLY A 347 -10.23 -15.84 -18.80
N THR A 348 -11.00 -15.41 -19.80
CA THR A 348 -10.92 -15.89 -21.20
C THR A 348 -10.13 -14.96 -22.13
N GLY A 349 -9.52 -13.89 -21.59
CA GLY A 349 -8.76 -12.93 -22.39
C GLY A 349 -9.59 -11.83 -23.07
N THR A 350 -10.85 -11.69 -22.74
CA THR A 350 -11.69 -10.60 -23.28
C THR A 350 -11.43 -9.32 -22.46
N VAL A 351 -11.06 -8.23 -23.12
CA VAL A 351 -10.95 -6.91 -22.49
C VAL A 351 -12.38 -6.43 -22.17
N LYS A 352 -12.73 -6.43 -20.89
CA LYS A 352 -14.05 -5.97 -20.43
C LYS A 352 -14.14 -4.46 -20.36
N ARG A 353 -13.09 -3.84 -19.90
CA ARG A 353 -12.97 -2.39 -19.83
C ARG A 353 -11.53 -1.96 -19.96
N GLU A 354 -11.34 -0.83 -20.59
CA GLU A 354 -10.06 -0.15 -20.71
C GLU A 354 -10.30 1.35 -20.53
N GLN A 355 -9.55 1.97 -19.63
CA GLN A 355 -9.65 3.39 -19.33
C GLN A 355 -8.28 4.03 -19.45
N LYS A 356 -8.19 5.12 -20.22
CA LYS A 356 -7.02 5.98 -20.21
C LYS A 356 -7.01 6.81 -18.94
N ILE A 357 -5.87 6.86 -18.28
CA ILE A 357 -5.63 7.64 -17.08
C ILE A 357 -4.86 8.88 -17.52
N ALA A 358 -5.26 10.07 -17.08
CA ALA A 358 -4.41 11.26 -17.15
C ALA A 358 -3.12 10.92 -16.40
N ALA A 359 -1.97 11.32 -16.95
CA ALA A 359 -0.66 10.93 -16.44
C ALA A 359 -0.58 11.10 -14.92
N SER A 360 -0.62 10.00 -14.20
CA SER A 360 -0.46 9.98 -12.75
C SER A 360 1.02 10.05 -12.39
N ALA A 361 1.37 10.83 -11.38
CA ALA A 361 2.73 10.89 -10.85
C ALA A 361 3.18 9.51 -10.31
N PHE A 362 2.24 8.77 -9.72
CA PHE A 362 2.46 7.47 -9.07
C PHE A 362 1.74 6.34 -9.79
N LEU A 363 2.09 5.10 -9.44
CA LEU A 363 1.44 3.91 -9.98
C LEU A 363 -0.01 3.84 -9.49
N PRO A 364 -1.01 3.87 -10.39
CA PRO A 364 -2.39 3.63 -9.97
C PRO A 364 -2.57 2.20 -9.49
N VAL A 365 -3.50 1.99 -8.57
CA VAL A 365 -3.85 0.67 -8.03
C VAL A 365 -5.34 0.40 -8.24
N ILE A 366 -5.72 -0.89 -8.30
CA ILE A 366 -7.11 -1.29 -8.50
C ILE A 366 -7.53 -2.17 -7.33
N THR A 367 -8.64 -1.83 -6.68
CA THR A 367 -9.18 -2.62 -5.58
C THR A 367 -9.80 -3.92 -6.08
N SER A 368 -10.01 -4.88 -5.19
CA SER A 368 -10.72 -6.13 -5.51
C SER A 368 -12.16 -5.92 -6.01
N SER A 369 -12.75 -4.76 -5.70
CA SER A 369 -14.08 -4.35 -6.17
C SER A 369 -14.06 -3.58 -7.51
N GLY A 370 -12.93 -3.51 -8.20
CA GLY A 370 -12.80 -2.84 -9.50
C GLY A 370 -12.75 -1.32 -9.42
N ILE A 371 -12.42 -0.75 -8.27
CA ILE A 371 -12.21 0.70 -8.12
C ILE A 371 -10.75 1.01 -8.45
N LEU A 372 -10.54 1.85 -9.45
CA LEU A 372 -9.24 2.40 -9.80
C LEU A 372 -8.94 3.60 -8.90
N ILE A 373 -7.78 3.58 -8.28
CA ILE A 373 -7.25 4.67 -7.46
C ILE A 373 -6.00 5.22 -8.14
N ALA A 374 -6.01 6.47 -8.48
CA ALA A 374 -4.83 7.16 -8.99
C ALA A 374 -4.51 8.38 -8.12
N VAL A 375 -3.25 8.59 -7.89
CA VAL A 375 -2.73 9.65 -7.04
C VAL A 375 -1.98 10.64 -7.91
N ASP A 376 -2.34 11.91 -7.82
CA ASP A 376 -1.69 13.00 -8.50
C ASP A 376 -1.35 14.07 -7.48
N ASP A 377 -0.07 14.32 -7.27
CA ASP A 377 0.51 15.24 -6.29
C ASP A 377 -0.27 15.31 -4.95
N TRP A 378 -1.31 16.14 -4.89
CA TRP A 378 -2.11 16.43 -3.71
C TRP A 378 -3.46 15.72 -3.66
N VAL A 379 -3.86 15.06 -4.76
CA VAL A 379 -5.22 14.55 -4.92
C VAL A 379 -5.20 13.06 -5.19
N ILE A 380 -6.03 12.34 -4.46
CA ILE A 380 -6.34 10.94 -4.75
C ILE A 380 -7.69 10.92 -5.44
N ASN A 381 -7.73 10.37 -6.62
CA ASN A 381 -8.94 10.22 -7.43
C ASN A 381 -9.33 8.75 -7.54
N SER A 382 -10.61 8.49 -7.59
CA SER A 382 -11.13 7.16 -7.83
C SER A 382 -12.08 7.11 -9.01
N TRP A 383 -12.03 6.01 -9.74
CA TRP A 383 -12.97 5.68 -10.83
C TRP A 383 -13.43 4.25 -10.69
N ARG A 384 -14.66 4.00 -11.02
CA ARG A 384 -15.19 2.64 -11.04
C ARG A 384 -14.94 2.01 -12.40
N LEU A 385 -14.16 0.95 -12.46
CA LEU A 385 -13.89 0.19 -13.68
C LEU A 385 -14.96 -0.89 -13.92
N ASP A 386 -15.63 -1.38 -12.89
CA ASP A 386 -16.65 -2.42 -13.02
C ASP A 386 -18.04 -1.81 -13.31
N THR A 387 -18.75 -2.42 -14.26
CA THR A 387 -20.13 -2.04 -14.62
C THR A 387 -21.19 -2.85 -13.86
N LYS A 388 -20.78 -3.78 -12.99
CA LYS A 388 -21.74 -4.49 -12.14
C LYS A 388 -22.35 -3.51 -11.16
N ILE A 389 -23.59 -3.14 -11.40
CA ILE A 389 -24.40 -2.35 -10.47
C ILE A 389 -24.39 -3.10 -9.13
N MET A 390 -23.82 -2.51 -8.10
CA MET A 390 -24.06 -2.97 -6.74
C MET A 390 -25.56 -2.87 -6.48
N GLN A 391 -26.25 -3.98 -6.50
CA GLN A 391 -27.48 -4.12 -5.74
C GLN A 391 -27.07 -4.18 -4.27
N SER A 392 -27.52 -3.19 -3.54
CA SER A 392 -27.26 -2.88 -2.14
C SER A 392 -25.94 -2.14 -1.86
N ASN A 393 -26.08 -0.84 -1.60
CA ASN A 393 -25.23 -0.15 -0.64
C ASN A 393 -25.12 -1.06 0.59
N PRO A 394 -23.94 -1.52 1.03
CA PRO A 394 -23.82 -1.89 2.42
C PRO A 394 -24.18 -0.61 3.17
N GLN A 395 -25.27 -0.65 3.92
CA GLN A 395 -25.48 0.34 4.96
C GLN A 395 -24.14 0.41 5.70
N PRO A 396 -23.57 1.61 5.95
CA PRO A 396 -22.39 1.70 6.79
C PRO A 396 -22.71 0.91 8.04
N GLU A 397 -21.90 -0.09 8.35
CA GLU A 397 -22.01 -0.79 9.62
C GLU A 397 -22.04 0.30 10.66
N ALA A 398 -23.08 0.25 11.51
CA ALA A 398 -23.20 1.18 12.61
C ALA A 398 -21.84 1.17 13.34
N PRO A 399 -21.30 2.34 13.69
CA PRO A 399 -20.03 2.41 14.41
C PRO A 399 -20.12 1.44 15.60
N PRO A 400 -19.04 0.69 15.89
CA PRO A 400 -19.06 -0.31 16.94
C PRO A 400 -19.66 0.30 18.20
N GLN A 401 -20.71 -0.33 18.74
CA GLN A 401 -21.32 0.13 19.98
C GLN A 401 -20.34 -0.13 21.12
N TYR A 402 -19.73 0.93 21.61
CA TYR A 402 -18.84 0.88 22.75
C TYR A 402 -19.63 0.64 24.02
N HIS A 403 -19.33 -0.43 24.72
CA HIS A 403 -19.93 -0.72 26.01
C HIS A 403 -19.17 -0.01 27.13
N ILE A 404 -19.84 0.89 27.82
CA ILE A 404 -19.31 1.55 29.02
C ILE A 404 -19.19 0.48 30.13
N LEU A 405 -17.98 0.12 30.50
CA LEU A 405 -17.69 -0.79 31.60
C LEU A 405 -17.86 -0.08 32.95
N LYS A 406 -18.69 -0.65 33.80
CA LYS A 406 -18.92 -0.13 35.15
C LYS A 406 -17.71 -0.37 36.06
N THR A 407 -17.31 0.67 36.77
CA THR A 407 -16.20 0.71 37.74
C THR A 407 -16.31 -0.40 38.81
N GLN A 408 -15.26 -1.21 38.94
CA GLN A 408 -15.08 -2.15 40.03
C GLN A 408 -14.09 -1.60 41.09
N GLU A 409 -14.19 -2.11 42.30
CA GLU A 409 -13.49 -1.64 43.51
C GLU A 409 -11.95 -1.62 43.37
N LYS A 410 -11.31 -0.60 43.97
CA LYS A 410 -9.87 -0.34 43.93
C LYS A 410 -9.06 -1.46 44.60
N THR A 411 -8.59 -2.40 43.85
CA THR A 411 -7.48 -3.27 44.25
C THR A 411 -6.16 -2.52 43.95
N GLN A 412 -5.18 -2.63 44.84
CA GLN A 412 -3.87 -2.01 44.63
C GLN A 412 -3.20 -2.65 43.38
N VAL A 413 -3.15 -1.90 42.29
CA VAL A 413 -2.64 -2.37 41.02
C VAL A 413 -1.19 -1.89 40.87
N LEU A 414 -0.32 -2.78 40.46
CA LEU A 414 1.07 -2.47 40.16
C LEU A 414 1.30 -2.43 38.62
N PRO A 415 2.13 -1.51 38.13
CA PRO A 415 2.48 -1.50 36.71
C PRO A 415 3.25 -2.77 36.32
N PHE A 416 3.10 -3.20 35.06
CA PHE A 416 3.90 -4.30 34.54
C PHE A 416 5.39 -3.91 34.46
N PHE A 417 6.27 -4.84 34.84
CA PHE A 417 7.71 -4.65 34.66
C PHE A 417 8.05 -4.80 33.17
N VAL A 418 8.80 -3.82 32.63
CA VAL A 418 9.29 -3.84 31.25
C VAL A 418 10.80 -3.95 31.27
N PRO A 419 11.38 -4.99 30.65
CA PRO A 419 12.82 -5.09 30.46
C PRO A 419 13.33 -3.91 29.62
N TYR A 420 14.59 -3.51 29.86
CA TYR A 420 15.23 -2.44 29.12
C TYR A 420 15.15 -2.66 27.60
N GLY A 421 14.62 -1.69 26.85
CA GLY A 421 14.51 -1.74 25.38
C GLY A 421 13.32 -2.53 24.82
N ASP A 422 12.36 -2.99 25.66
CA ASP A 422 11.19 -3.79 25.20
C ASP A 422 9.84 -3.09 25.37
N THR A 423 9.83 -1.77 25.55
CA THR A 423 8.59 -0.97 25.68
C THR A 423 7.67 -1.15 24.46
N GLY A 424 8.22 -1.24 23.25
CA GLY A 424 7.44 -1.43 22.04
C GLY A 424 6.67 -2.74 22.03
N SER A 425 7.26 -3.84 22.49
CA SER A 425 6.57 -5.14 22.62
C SER A 425 5.45 -5.09 23.64
N LEU A 426 5.66 -4.40 24.78
CA LEU A 426 4.63 -4.22 25.79
C LEU A 426 3.45 -3.41 25.23
N LEU A 427 3.72 -2.26 24.60
CA LEU A 427 2.66 -1.42 24.00
C LEU A 427 1.88 -2.19 22.92
N SER A 428 2.55 -3.03 22.15
CA SER A 428 1.90 -3.91 21.16
C SER A 428 1.03 -4.98 21.82
N SER A 429 1.46 -5.54 22.94
CA SER A 429 0.68 -6.54 23.69
C SER A 429 -0.57 -5.92 24.33
N ILE A 430 -0.45 -4.69 24.84
CA ILE A 430 -1.59 -3.93 25.40
C ILE A 430 -2.60 -3.61 24.28
N ASP A 431 -2.12 -3.17 23.13
CA ASP A 431 -2.97 -2.91 21.96
C ASP A 431 -3.75 -4.16 21.52
N GLU A 432 -3.05 -5.29 21.42
CA GLU A 432 -3.68 -6.55 21.08
C GLU A 432 -4.75 -6.96 22.11
N ALA A 433 -4.49 -6.72 23.39
CA ALA A 433 -5.45 -7.00 24.46
C ALA A 433 -6.69 -6.09 24.40
N ILE A 434 -6.50 -4.80 24.08
CA ILE A 434 -7.59 -3.83 23.86
C ILE A 434 -8.43 -4.27 22.65
N THR A 435 -7.78 -4.48 21.52
CA THR A 435 -8.44 -4.84 20.24
C THR A 435 -9.23 -6.15 20.34
N LYS A 436 -8.71 -7.14 21.07
CA LYS A 436 -9.39 -8.44 21.29
C LYS A 436 -10.39 -8.44 22.42
N GLY A 437 -10.51 -7.35 23.18
CA GLY A 437 -11.38 -7.29 24.37
C GLY A 437 -10.94 -8.25 25.48
N THR A 438 -9.65 -8.58 25.56
CA THR A 438 -9.10 -9.54 26.53
C THR A 438 -8.42 -8.89 27.72
N LEU A 439 -8.71 -7.62 27.99
CA LEU A 439 -8.11 -6.86 29.10
C LEU A 439 -8.40 -7.50 30.48
N GLY A 440 -9.66 -7.85 30.72
CA GLY A 440 -10.10 -8.52 31.94
C GLY A 440 -9.62 -7.82 33.22
N THR A 441 -9.08 -8.59 34.15
CA THR A 441 -8.56 -8.06 35.45
C THR A 441 -7.26 -7.27 35.29
N ASN A 442 -6.62 -7.28 34.12
CA ASN A 442 -5.36 -6.60 33.87
C ASN A 442 -5.54 -5.16 33.39
N GLU A 443 -6.74 -4.71 33.09
CA GLU A 443 -7.02 -3.37 32.56
C GLU A 443 -6.38 -2.26 33.39
N ALA A 444 -6.58 -2.29 34.71
CA ALA A 444 -6.03 -1.27 35.61
C ALA A 444 -4.49 -1.29 35.64
N ALA A 445 -3.86 -2.47 35.53
CA ALA A 445 -2.40 -2.59 35.43
C ALA A 445 -1.85 -2.06 34.10
N TYR A 446 -2.54 -2.34 33.02
CA TYR A 446 -2.21 -1.78 31.70
C TYR A 446 -2.37 -0.26 31.69
N ALA A 447 -3.47 0.27 32.21
CA ALA A 447 -3.72 1.70 32.32
C ALA A 447 -2.63 2.41 33.13
N LEU A 448 -2.25 1.86 34.29
CA LEU A 448 -1.20 2.42 35.14
C LEU A 448 0.17 2.40 34.41
N THR A 449 0.44 1.35 33.66
CA THR A 449 1.67 1.25 32.84
C THR A 449 1.68 2.30 31.73
N LEU A 450 0.58 2.46 31.01
CA LEU A 450 0.43 3.49 29.97
C LEU A 450 0.57 4.90 30.54
N GLN A 451 -0.03 5.19 31.69
CA GLN A 451 0.11 6.47 32.39
C GLN A 451 1.58 6.76 32.76
N THR A 452 2.30 5.73 33.23
CA THR A 452 3.71 5.84 33.56
C THR A 452 4.58 6.15 32.35
N ILE A 453 4.33 5.49 31.23
CA ILE A 453 5.03 5.74 29.97
C ILE A 453 4.70 7.15 29.45
N LEU A 454 3.43 7.52 29.43
CA LEU A 454 2.97 8.83 28.95
C LEU A 454 3.59 9.98 29.73
N THR A 455 3.58 9.91 31.06
CA THR A 455 4.11 10.97 31.92
C THR A 455 5.62 10.96 32.06
N ASN A 456 6.29 9.96 31.49
CA ASN A 456 7.72 9.72 31.65
C ASN A 456 8.14 9.64 33.13
N ASN A 457 7.28 9.09 33.99
CA ASN A 457 7.49 9.03 35.43
C ASN A 457 8.31 7.81 35.83
N GLN A 458 9.62 7.91 35.69
CA GLN A 458 10.58 6.84 36.02
C GLN A 458 10.52 6.35 37.47
N LYS A 459 10.13 7.23 38.42
CA LYS A 459 10.07 6.88 39.85
C LYS A 459 8.95 5.90 40.16
N ALA A 460 7.84 5.95 39.40
CA ALA A 460 6.68 5.14 39.62
C ALA A 460 6.79 3.71 39.06
N ALA A 461 7.70 3.43 38.12
CA ALA A 461 7.62 2.22 37.33
C ALA A 461 8.88 1.39 37.23
N TYR A 462 9.92 1.69 37.97
CA TYR A 462 11.21 0.96 37.84
C TYR A 462 11.81 0.95 36.42
N PHE A 463 11.44 1.93 35.59
CA PHE A 463 12.00 2.07 34.25
C PHE A 463 13.35 2.79 34.32
N PRO A 464 14.43 2.19 33.84
CA PRO A 464 15.79 2.76 33.96
C PRO A 464 16.13 3.81 32.92
N TYR A 465 15.22 4.15 32.00
CA TYR A 465 15.47 5.05 30.86
C TYR A 465 14.28 5.98 30.58
N ASN A 466 14.54 7.06 29.85
CA ASN A 466 13.48 7.96 29.38
C ASN A 466 12.72 7.33 28.22
N PHE A 467 11.41 7.42 28.27
CA PHE A 467 10.58 7.00 27.16
C PHE A 467 10.70 7.99 26.00
N THR A 468 10.80 7.46 24.81
CA THR A 468 10.80 8.27 23.60
C THR A 468 9.46 8.97 23.40
N ILE A 469 9.45 10.05 22.61
CA ILE A 469 8.22 10.76 22.30
C ILE A 469 7.18 9.85 21.63
N TYR A 470 7.63 8.87 20.83
CA TYR A 470 6.78 7.90 20.16
C TYR A 470 6.15 6.89 21.13
N GLU A 471 6.92 6.38 22.08
CA GLU A 471 6.38 5.50 23.13
C GLU A 471 5.33 6.23 23.98
N ARG A 472 5.59 7.48 24.32
CA ARG A 472 4.67 8.34 25.05
C ARG A 472 3.40 8.64 24.25
N ALA A 473 3.55 8.97 22.98
CA ALA A 473 2.43 9.19 22.07
C ALA A 473 1.54 7.94 21.95
N ARG A 474 2.19 6.78 21.77
CA ARG A 474 1.48 5.52 21.72
C ARG A 474 0.72 5.21 23.02
N ALA A 475 1.35 5.43 24.16
CA ALA A 475 0.70 5.24 25.45
C ALA A 475 -0.52 6.15 25.61
N ALA A 476 -0.44 7.40 25.13
CA ALA A 476 -1.59 8.31 25.12
C ALA A 476 -2.77 7.76 24.30
N GLU A 477 -2.50 7.28 23.07
CA GLU A 477 -3.54 6.71 22.21
C GLU A 477 -4.19 5.47 22.84
N LEU A 478 -3.38 4.55 23.37
CA LEU A 478 -3.89 3.34 24.03
C LEU A 478 -4.73 3.67 25.28
N LEU A 479 -4.37 4.72 26.05
CA LEU A 479 -5.19 5.21 27.14
C LEU A 479 -6.54 5.73 26.65
N GLY A 480 -6.56 6.43 25.50
CA GLY A 480 -7.80 6.88 24.86
C GLY A 480 -8.70 5.71 24.46
N LEU A 481 -8.12 4.64 23.92
CA LEU A 481 -8.85 3.43 23.51
C LEU A 481 -9.45 2.63 24.68
N LEU A 482 -9.05 2.89 25.91
CA LEU A 482 -9.72 2.35 27.09
C LEU A 482 -11.05 3.08 27.40
N GLU A 483 -11.35 4.18 26.71
CA GLU A 483 -12.61 4.94 26.71
C GLU A 483 -13.10 5.35 28.11
N SER A 484 -12.21 5.35 29.11
CA SER A 484 -12.56 5.70 30.47
C SER A 484 -12.33 7.18 30.77
N LEU A 485 -13.33 7.84 31.33
CA LEU A 485 -13.26 9.24 31.76
C LEU A 485 -12.16 9.46 32.82
N GLU A 486 -11.78 8.41 33.56
CA GLU A 486 -10.72 8.45 34.58
C GLU A 486 -9.37 8.84 33.99
N TYR A 487 -9.10 8.41 32.74
CA TYR A 487 -7.81 8.67 32.07
C TYR A 487 -7.74 10.03 31.40
N ARG A 488 -8.87 10.71 31.24
CA ARG A 488 -8.95 12.04 30.65
C ARG A 488 -8.09 13.07 31.40
N THR A 489 -8.12 13.05 32.74
CA THR A 489 -7.38 14.02 33.55
C THR A 489 -5.88 14.00 33.29
N ILE A 490 -5.28 12.81 33.14
CA ILE A 490 -3.85 12.69 32.86
C ILE A 490 -3.49 13.13 31.43
N LEU A 491 -4.39 12.90 30.47
CA LEU A 491 -4.23 13.39 29.10
C LEU A 491 -4.28 14.92 29.04
N LEU A 492 -5.19 15.55 29.80
CA LEU A 492 -5.29 17.01 29.93
C LEU A 492 -4.04 17.62 30.60
N ASP A 493 -3.52 16.95 31.63
CA ASP A 493 -2.30 17.38 32.30
C ASP A 493 -1.08 17.33 31.35
N GLU A 494 -0.93 16.24 30.59
CA GLU A 494 0.13 16.14 29.58
C GLU A 494 -0.08 17.07 28.38
N ALA A 495 -1.32 17.32 27.97
CA ALA A 495 -1.64 18.34 26.99
C ALA A 495 -1.16 19.73 27.40
N SER A 496 -1.27 20.05 28.69
CA SER A 496 -0.83 21.33 29.25
C SER A 496 0.68 21.53 29.19
N LYS A 497 1.47 20.45 29.13
CA LYS A 497 2.93 20.46 29.19
C LYS A 497 3.62 20.33 27.83
N THR A 498 2.97 19.65 26.87
CA THR A 498 3.61 19.37 25.58
C THR A 498 3.47 20.49 24.57
N SER A 499 4.50 20.63 23.74
CA SER A 499 4.49 21.39 22.47
C SER A 499 4.97 20.52 21.30
N ASP A 500 5.25 19.23 21.56
CA ASP A 500 5.65 18.29 20.53
C ASP A 500 4.45 17.87 19.70
N PRO A 501 4.47 18.04 18.37
CA PRO A 501 3.32 17.75 17.53
C PRO A 501 2.88 16.28 17.54
N THR A 502 3.83 15.34 17.66
CA THR A 502 3.54 13.92 17.67
C THR A 502 2.74 13.52 18.91
N LEU A 503 3.19 13.99 20.08
CA LEU A 503 2.47 13.76 21.33
C LEU A 503 1.14 14.52 21.37
N ALA A 504 1.10 15.73 20.83
CA ALA A 504 -0.14 16.51 20.73
C ALA A 504 -1.22 15.80 19.91
N VAL A 505 -0.86 15.25 18.74
CA VAL A 505 -1.78 14.45 17.90
C VAL A 505 -2.32 13.24 18.68
N ALA A 506 -1.46 12.51 19.35
CA ALA A 506 -1.84 11.34 20.12
C ALA A 506 -2.81 11.68 21.27
N ILE A 507 -2.54 12.75 22.01
CA ILE A 507 -3.42 13.24 23.08
C ILE A 507 -4.76 13.71 22.50
N ILE A 508 -4.75 14.47 21.41
CA ILE A 508 -5.98 14.93 20.76
C ILE A 508 -6.86 13.75 20.35
N ARG A 509 -6.26 12.71 19.73
CA ARG A 509 -6.98 11.49 19.35
C ARG A 509 -7.53 10.75 20.57
N ALA A 510 -6.71 10.61 21.62
CA ALA A 510 -7.12 9.96 22.85
C ALA A 510 -8.33 10.65 23.49
N LEU A 511 -8.34 11.99 23.53
CA LEU A 511 -9.49 12.77 23.99
C LEU A 511 -10.72 12.56 23.09
N GLY A 512 -10.51 12.40 21.77
CA GLY A 512 -11.57 12.05 20.83
C GLY A 512 -12.14 10.65 21.03
N PHE A 513 -11.32 9.65 21.37
CA PHE A 513 -11.78 8.30 21.70
C PHE A 513 -12.60 8.27 23.00
N ILE A 514 -12.15 8.98 24.03
CA ILE A 514 -12.93 9.13 25.26
C ILE A 514 -14.26 9.85 25.00
N ALA A 515 -14.26 10.82 24.08
CA ALA A 515 -15.39 11.63 23.61
C ALA A 515 -16.22 12.35 24.71
N ALA A 516 -16.15 11.89 25.97
CA ALA A 516 -16.85 12.47 27.10
C ALA A 516 -16.12 13.74 27.60
N ASP A 517 -16.78 14.90 27.51
CA ASP A 517 -16.22 16.20 27.90
C ASP A 517 -17.24 17.03 28.70
N PRO A 518 -17.55 16.62 29.96
CA PRO A 518 -18.62 17.23 30.73
C PRO A 518 -18.38 18.68 31.13
N ASP A 519 -17.15 19.17 31.05
CA ASP A 519 -16.71 20.49 31.47
C ASP A 519 -16.02 21.29 30.37
N THR A 520 -16.06 20.84 29.14
CA THR A 520 -15.42 21.44 27.93
C THR A 520 -13.89 21.50 27.97
N SER A 521 -13.22 20.95 28.98
CA SER A 521 -11.77 21.07 29.13
C SER A 521 -10.98 20.27 28.09
N SER A 522 -11.56 19.20 27.51
CA SER A 522 -10.94 18.53 26.37
C SER A 522 -10.92 19.41 25.12
N ILE A 523 -12.03 20.11 24.84
CA ILE A 523 -12.14 21.04 23.71
C ILE A 523 -11.13 22.18 23.88
N GLU A 524 -11.03 22.76 25.07
CA GLU A 524 -10.08 23.83 25.37
C GLU A 524 -8.62 23.37 25.23
N SER A 525 -8.30 22.17 25.72
CA SER A 525 -6.97 21.58 25.59
C SER A 525 -6.60 21.29 24.14
N ILE A 526 -7.54 20.81 23.33
CA ILE A 526 -7.34 20.63 21.87
C ILE A 526 -7.02 21.96 21.20
N GLN A 527 -7.77 23.02 21.52
CA GLN A 527 -7.49 24.35 20.97
C GLN A 527 -6.12 24.90 21.40
N LEU A 528 -5.74 24.68 22.66
CA LEU A 528 -4.43 25.09 23.18
C LEU A 528 -3.29 24.34 22.48
N LEU A 529 -3.42 23.04 22.26
CA LEU A 529 -2.44 22.23 21.51
C LEU A 529 -2.29 22.73 20.07
N LEU A 530 -3.38 23.07 19.40
CA LEU A 530 -3.34 23.66 18.06
C LEU A 530 -2.58 24.98 18.04
N GLN A 531 -2.79 25.85 19.01
CA GLN A 531 -2.06 27.12 19.10
C GLN A 531 -0.56 26.90 19.31
N ARG A 532 -0.17 25.94 20.15
CA ARG A 532 1.24 25.63 20.47
C ARG A 532 1.96 24.96 19.30
N CYS A 533 1.31 24.04 18.59
CA CYS A 533 1.88 23.39 17.42
C CYS A 533 1.98 24.35 16.21
N GLY A 534 1.12 25.38 16.18
CA GLY A 534 1.11 26.40 15.14
C GLY A 534 0.54 25.93 13.80
N VAL A 535 0.28 26.89 12.92
CA VAL A 535 -0.44 26.66 11.65
C VAL A 535 0.40 25.96 10.56
N ARG A 536 1.67 25.76 10.79
CA ARG A 536 2.58 25.08 9.84
C ARG A 536 2.64 23.57 10.03
N VAL A 537 2.08 23.06 11.12
CA VAL A 537 2.01 21.63 11.43
C VAL A 537 0.55 21.22 11.32
N TYR A 538 0.20 20.45 10.31
CA TYR A 538 -1.19 20.25 9.89
C TYR A 538 -1.90 19.10 10.60
N GLU A 539 -1.17 18.10 11.05
CA GLU A 539 -1.74 16.91 11.67
C GLU A 539 -2.53 17.16 12.95
N PRO A 540 -2.05 18.01 13.89
CA PRO A 540 -2.87 18.34 15.03
C PRO A 540 -4.24 18.93 14.63
N ALA A 541 -4.30 19.69 13.52
CA ALA A 541 -5.55 20.25 13.06
C ALA A 541 -6.52 19.20 12.48
N TYR A 542 -6.03 18.20 11.75
CA TYR A 542 -6.86 17.08 11.29
C TYR A 542 -7.33 16.24 12.47
N ALA A 543 -6.42 15.85 13.37
CA ALA A 543 -6.77 15.10 14.57
C ALA A 543 -7.80 15.86 15.43
N ALA A 544 -7.66 17.19 15.53
CA ALA A 544 -8.62 18.03 16.24
C ALA A 544 -10.00 18.02 15.58
N CYS A 545 -10.07 18.09 14.25
CA CYS A 545 -11.34 18.01 13.55
C CYS A 545 -12.04 16.69 13.83
N ASP A 546 -11.32 15.57 13.83
CA ASP A 546 -11.87 14.26 14.13
C ASP A 546 -12.32 14.15 15.59
N ALA A 547 -11.44 14.49 16.53
CA ALA A 547 -11.75 14.44 17.96
C ALA A 547 -12.94 15.33 18.34
N LEU A 548 -13.00 16.57 17.83
CA LEU A 548 -14.11 17.48 18.06
C LEU A 548 -15.42 16.96 17.47
N THR A 549 -15.35 16.21 16.37
CA THR A 549 -16.52 15.57 15.79
C THR A 549 -17.06 14.47 16.69
N GLU A 550 -16.18 13.63 17.23
CA GLU A 550 -16.60 12.58 18.15
C GLU A 550 -17.12 13.17 19.48
N ILE A 551 -16.45 14.17 20.04
CA ILE A 551 -16.94 14.90 21.22
C ILE A 551 -18.33 15.53 20.97
N ALA A 552 -18.57 16.07 19.76
CA ALA A 552 -19.87 16.64 19.42
C ALA A 552 -20.98 15.60 19.32
N LYS A 553 -20.68 14.40 18.83
CA LYS A 553 -21.64 13.31 18.67
C LYS A 553 -22.10 12.71 20.01
N TYR A 554 -21.17 12.58 20.94
CA TYR A 554 -21.42 11.89 22.22
C TYR A 554 -21.60 12.84 23.41
N GLY A 555 -21.32 14.14 23.23
CA GLY A 555 -21.52 15.16 24.23
C GLY A 555 -22.99 15.60 24.39
N ASP A 556 -23.28 16.26 25.51
CA ASP A 556 -24.54 16.95 25.66
C ASP A 556 -24.66 18.14 24.69
N LYS A 557 -25.83 18.78 24.64
CA LYS A 557 -26.10 19.90 23.74
C LYS A 557 -25.11 21.06 23.91
N GLN A 558 -24.63 21.32 25.10
CA GLN A 558 -23.69 22.40 25.39
C GLN A 558 -22.29 22.04 24.87
N THR A 559 -21.82 20.83 25.17
CA THR A 559 -20.54 20.28 24.70
C THR A 559 -20.51 20.18 23.20
N ALA A 560 -21.56 19.66 22.57
CA ALA A 560 -21.69 19.60 21.12
C ALA A 560 -21.62 20.99 20.48
N GLY A 561 -22.31 21.99 21.06
CA GLY A 561 -22.23 23.38 20.59
C GLY A 561 -20.82 23.97 20.69
N SER A 562 -20.09 23.67 21.77
CA SER A 562 -18.71 24.10 21.99
C SER A 562 -17.73 23.43 20.99
N ALA A 563 -17.89 22.15 20.74
CA ALA A 563 -17.10 21.41 19.75
C ALA A 563 -17.32 21.92 18.33
N VAL A 564 -18.57 22.16 17.94
CA VAL A 564 -18.90 22.76 16.63
C VAL A 564 -18.31 24.16 16.50
N LYS A 565 -18.37 24.98 17.56
CA LYS A 565 -17.73 26.31 17.58
C LYS A 565 -16.21 26.20 17.40
N ALA A 566 -15.55 25.22 18.01
CA ALA A 566 -14.13 24.98 17.84
C ALA A 566 -13.80 24.57 16.39
N LEU A 567 -14.63 23.72 15.75
CA LEU A 567 -14.50 23.39 14.33
C LEU A 567 -14.66 24.63 13.42
N PHE A 568 -15.60 25.52 13.71
CA PHE A 568 -15.72 26.79 13.00
C PHE A 568 -14.47 27.65 13.16
N THR A 569 -13.85 27.66 14.34
CA THR A 569 -12.59 28.38 14.57
C THR A 569 -11.48 27.83 13.67
N ILE A 570 -11.37 26.51 13.51
CA ILE A 570 -10.40 25.88 12.57
C ILE A 570 -10.75 26.27 11.13
N ALA A 571 -12.02 26.21 10.73
CA ALA A 571 -12.47 26.55 9.38
C ALA A 571 -12.25 28.03 9.01
N ALA A 572 -12.17 28.92 10.00
CA ALA A 572 -11.93 30.36 9.81
C ALA A 572 -10.46 30.76 10.08
N SER A 573 -9.60 29.83 10.48
CA SER A 573 -8.22 30.10 10.89
C SER A 573 -7.28 30.39 9.72
N ALA A 574 -5.99 30.59 10.03
CA ALA A 574 -4.92 30.74 9.04
C ALA A 574 -4.40 29.40 8.47
N PHE A 575 -5.02 28.29 8.77
CA PHE A 575 -4.68 26.99 8.17
C PHE A 575 -4.94 26.99 6.65
N PRO A 576 -4.25 26.12 5.88
CA PRO A 576 -4.51 25.93 4.45
C PRO A 576 -5.96 25.56 4.14
N GLU A 577 -6.39 25.84 2.91
CA GLU A 577 -7.81 25.68 2.53
C GLU A 577 -8.32 24.23 2.65
N ASN A 578 -7.47 23.23 2.39
CA ASN A 578 -7.80 21.82 2.59
C ASN A 578 -8.21 21.49 4.04
N ILE A 579 -7.51 22.01 5.04
CA ILE A 579 -7.88 21.84 6.46
C ILE A 579 -9.20 22.56 6.77
N LYS A 580 -9.38 23.76 6.23
CA LYS A 580 -10.63 24.50 6.41
C LYS A 580 -11.82 23.78 5.78
N GLN A 581 -11.63 23.19 4.61
CA GLN A 581 -12.66 22.37 3.95
C GLN A 581 -12.96 21.11 4.75
N TYR A 582 -11.93 20.46 5.28
CA TYR A 582 -12.10 19.29 6.15
C TYR A 582 -12.92 19.64 7.40
N ALA A 583 -12.60 20.74 8.08
CA ALA A 583 -13.38 21.22 9.22
C ALA A 583 -14.85 21.52 8.84
N ARG A 584 -15.11 22.16 7.69
CA ARG A 584 -16.46 22.40 7.18
C ARG A 584 -17.22 21.10 6.89
N GLN A 585 -16.55 20.10 6.32
CA GLN A 585 -17.14 18.79 6.08
C GLN A 585 -17.54 18.11 7.40
N LYS A 586 -16.66 18.16 8.42
CA LYS A 586 -16.96 17.60 9.76
C LYS A 586 -18.14 18.33 10.42
N ILE A 587 -18.23 19.64 10.31
CA ILE A 587 -19.40 20.40 10.78
C ILE A 587 -20.68 19.90 10.09
N LYS A 588 -20.64 19.70 8.78
CA LYS A 588 -21.79 19.19 8.03
C LYS A 588 -22.24 17.81 8.54
N THR A 589 -21.29 16.90 8.78
CA THR A 589 -21.57 15.55 9.31
C THR A 589 -22.20 15.56 10.73
N ILE A 590 -22.01 16.62 11.52
CA ILE A 590 -22.62 16.75 12.86
C ILE A 590 -24.04 17.31 12.75
N VAL A 591 -24.30 18.19 11.80
CA VAL A 591 -25.57 18.92 11.67
C VAL A 591 -26.61 18.13 10.87
N GLU A 592 -26.17 17.28 9.94
CA GLU A 592 -27.01 16.32 9.20
C GLU A 592 -27.33 15.08 10.05
#